data_cd8332ce56dda118a50604865a6e5217
#
_entry.id   cd8332ce56dda118a50604865a6e5217
#
_cell.length_a   1.000
_cell.length_b   1.000
_cell.length_c   1.000
_cell.angle_alpha   90.00
_cell.angle_beta   90.00
_cell.angle_gamma   90.00
#
_symmetry.space_group_name_H-M   'P 1'
#
loop_
_entity.id
_entity.type
_entity.pdbx_description
1 polymer ?
#
loop_
_entity_poly.entity_id
_entity_poly.type
_entity_poly.pdbx_seq_one_letter_code
_entity_poly.pdbx_strand_id
1 'polypeptide(L)'
;MDTRYYLAVDIGASSGRHMLSHMENGKMVLEEIYRFPNGMTEKAGHKVWDVDRLFEEILTGMKKCLEMGKIPYSMGIDTWAVDFVLLDENDKMLGDAVAYRDDRTKDIDKAVYQFVSETELYTRTGIQK
;
A
#
# COMPACT_ATOMS: atom_id res chain seq x y z
N MET A 1 11.85 32.79 3.49
CA MET A 1 11.69 31.48 4.17
C MET A 1 11.81 30.42 3.10
N ASP A 2 12.63 29.39 3.34
CA ASP A 2 12.75 28.31 2.37
C ASP A 2 11.45 27.51 2.30
N THR A 3 11.02 27.19 1.08
CA THR A 3 9.81 26.39 0.84
C THR A 3 10.03 24.97 1.37
N ARG A 4 9.17 24.51 2.29
CA ARG A 4 9.18 23.12 2.78
C ARG A 4 8.28 22.26 1.92
N TYR A 5 8.83 21.15 1.45
CA TYR A 5 8.12 20.13 0.68
C TYR A 5 7.76 18.94 1.55
N TYR A 6 6.65 18.29 1.22
CA TYR A 6 6.16 17.07 1.87
C TYR A 6 5.75 16.09 0.78
N LEU A 7 6.13 14.82 0.92
CA LEU A 7 5.86 13.78 -0.06
C LEU A 7 4.78 12.83 0.47
N ALA A 8 3.72 12.64 -0.31
CA ALA A 8 2.74 11.58 -0.11
C ALA A 8 2.91 10.53 -1.21
N VAL A 9 3.06 9.27 -0.81
CA VAL A 9 3.09 8.12 -1.71
C VAL A 9 1.79 7.36 -1.51
N ASP A 10 0.90 7.45 -2.51
CA ASP A 10 -0.42 6.81 -2.51
C ASP A 10 -0.38 5.60 -3.45
N ILE A 11 -0.39 4.40 -2.88
CA ILE A 11 -0.28 3.14 -3.62
C ILE A 11 -1.65 2.45 -3.64
N GLY A 12 -2.33 2.57 -4.77
CA GLY A 12 -3.58 1.85 -5.01
C GLY A 12 -3.36 0.49 -5.68
N ALA A 13 -4.42 -0.33 -5.77
CA ALA A 13 -4.36 -1.66 -6.36
C ALA A 13 -4.06 -1.68 -7.87
N SER A 14 -4.26 -0.56 -8.58
CA SER A 14 -4.04 -0.46 -10.05
C SER A 14 -2.96 0.55 -10.43
N SER A 15 -2.60 1.46 -9.56
CA SER A 15 -1.52 2.43 -9.78
C SER A 15 -1.07 3.06 -8.47
N GLY A 16 0.21 3.42 -8.40
CA GLY A 16 0.75 4.26 -7.34
C GLY A 16 1.15 5.63 -7.86
N ARG A 17 1.20 6.63 -6.98
CA ARG A 17 1.59 7.99 -7.32
C ARG A 17 2.35 8.66 -6.18
N HIS A 18 3.23 9.56 -6.55
CA HIS A 18 3.95 10.42 -5.63
C HIS A 18 3.45 11.85 -5.79
N MET A 19 2.87 12.38 -4.73
CA MET A 19 2.35 13.74 -4.65
C MET A 19 3.26 14.58 -3.78
N LEU A 20 3.92 15.56 -4.37
CA LEU A 20 4.73 16.53 -3.65
C LEU A 20 3.86 17.73 -3.29
N SER A 21 3.91 18.17 -2.05
CA SER A 21 3.15 19.33 -1.59
C SER A 21 4.02 20.39 -0.94
N HIS A 22 3.55 21.63 -1.01
CA HIS A 22 4.08 22.78 -0.26
C HIS A 22 2.98 23.80 -0.01
N MET A 23 3.25 24.76 0.86
CA MET A 23 2.33 25.88 1.11
C MET A 23 2.71 27.09 0.26
N GLU A 24 1.74 27.64 -0.46
CA GLU A 24 1.87 28.88 -1.21
C GLU A 24 0.67 29.79 -0.88
N ASN A 25 0.94 31.01 -0.42
CA ASN A 25 -0.09 32.00 -0.05
C ASN A 25 -1.18 31.45 0.91
N GLY A 26 -0.78 30.60 1.86
CA GLY A 26 -1.69 29.97 2.83
C GLY A 26 -2.51 28.79 2.27
N LYS A 27 -2.26 28.36 1.04
CA LYS A 27 -2.91 27.21 0.41
C LYS A 27 -1.92 26.10 0.15
N MET A 28 -2.39 24.85 0.23
CA MET A 28 -1.60 23.70 -0.15
C MET A 28 -1.61 23.56 -1.68
N VAL A 29 -0.42 23.49 -2.25
CA VAL A 29 -0.18 23.16 -3.67
C VAL A 29 0.26 21.71 -3.74
N LEU A 30 -0.34 20.93 -4.65
CA LEU A 30 -0.02 19.53 -4.91
C LEU A 30 0.50 19.37 -6.33
N GLU A 31 1.58 18.63 -6.47
CA GLU A 31 2.22 18.30 -7.75
C GLU A 31 2.42 16.79 -7.85
N GLU A 32 1.83 16.13 -8.85
CA GLU A 32 2.14 14.73 -9.14
C GLU A 32 3.50 14.67 -9.83
N ILE A 33 4.47 14.05 -9.18
CA ILE A 33 5.86 13.99 -9.68
C ILE A 33 6.24 12.65 -10.26
N TYR A 34 5.51 11.59 -9.88
CA TYR A 34 5.73 10.25 -10.39
C TYR A 34 4.46 9.40 -10.29
N ARG A 35 4.24 8.58 -11.29
CA ARG A 35 3.16 7.60 -11.32
C ARG A 35 3.67 6.29 -11.92
N PHE A 36 3.20 5.17 -11.37
CA PHE A 36 3.52 3.84 -11.86
C PHE A 36 2.27 2.94 -11.87
N PRO A 37 2.19 1.97 -12.79
CA PRO A 37 1.13 0.98 -12.79
C PRO A 37 1.35 -0.01 -11.64
N ASN A 38 0.27 -0.49 -11.03
CA ASN A 38 0.30 -1.57 -10.06
C ASN A 38 -0.68 -2.67 -10.47
N GLY A 39 -0.50 -3.86 -9.94
CA GLY A 39 -1.34 -5.02 -10.20
C GLY A 39 -0.81 -6.26 -9.52
N MET A 40 -1.67 -7.24 -9.42
CA MET A 40 -1.32 -8.57 -8.92
C MET A 40 -0.65 -9.37 -10.02
N THR A 41 0.27 -10.25 -9.63
CA THR A 41 0.87 -11.27 -10.49
C THR A 41 0.46 -12.66 -10.00
N GLU A 42 0.57 -13.66 -10.86
CA GLU A 42 0.36 -15.05 -10.47
C GLU A 42 1.69 -15.71 -10.14
N LYS A 43 1.77 -16.37 -8.98
CA LYS A 43 2.93 -17.11 -8.52
C LYS A 43 2.48 -18.36 -7.75
N ALA A 44 2.95 -19.52 -8.17
CA ALA A 44 2.61 -20.81 -7.55
C ALA A 44 1.09 -21.05 -7.38
N GLY A 45 0.27 -20.56 -8.31
CA GLY A 45 -1.18 -20.70 -8.26
C GLY A 45 -1.92 -19.69 -7.39
N HIS A 46 -1.22 -18.69 -6.87
CA HIS A 46 -1.77 -17.60 -6.05
C HIS A 46 -1.60 -16.25 -6.73
N LYS A 47 -2.54 -15.34 -6.49
CA LYS A 47 -2.41 -13.92 -6.83
C LYS A 47 -1.61 -13.22 -5.74
N VAL A 48 -0.50 -12.59 -6.13
CA VAL A 48 0.44 -11.98 -5.19
C VAL A 48 0.79 -10.56 -5.61
N TRP A 49 1.22 -9.75 -4.64
CA TRP A 49 1.82 -8.44 -4.88
C TRP A 49 3.34 -8.56 -4.94
N ASP A 50 3.94 -7.88 -5.89
CA ASP A 50 5.39 -7.76 -5.99
C ASP A 50 5.87 -6.61 -5.06
N VAL A 51 6.15 -6.96 -3.80
CA VAL A 51 6.53 -6.00 -2.76
C VAL A 51 7.88 -5.36 -3.06
N ASP A 52 8.83 -6.12 -3.60
CA ASP A 52 10.15 -5.60 -3.96
C ASP A 52 10.04 -4.54 -5.05
N ARG A 53 9.24 -4.82 -6.07
CA ARG A 53 8.94 -3.83 -7.12
C ARG A 53 8.26 -2.58 -6.56
N LEU A 54 7.28 -2.72 -5.67
CA LEU A 54 6.65 -1.56 -5.03
C LEU A 54 7.65 -0.70 -4.27
N PHE A 55 8.60 -1.33 -3.58
CA PHE A 55 9.67 -0.60 -2.89
C PHE A 55 10.58 0.17 -3.86
N GLU A 56 10.97 -0.45 -4.99
CA GLU A 56 11.75 0.23 -6.04
C GLU A 56 10.99 1.42 -6.66
N GLU A 57 9.68 1.32 -6.82
CA GLU A 57 8.84 2.42 -7.30
C GLU A 57 8.80 3.59 -6.30
N ILE A 58 8.77 3.30 -4.99
CA ILE A 58 8.87 4.33 -3.94
C ILE A 58 10.22 5.06 -4.06
N LEU A 59 11.31 4.32 -4.16
CA LEU A 59 12.65 4.90 -4.32
C LEU A 59 12.78 5.73 -5.61
N THR A 60 12.16 5.28 -6.69
CA THR A 60 12.15 5.99 -7.97
C THR A 60 11.47 7.36 -7.84
N GLY A 61 10.30 7.42 -7.20
CA GLY A 61 9.63 8.69 -6.94
C GLY A 61 10.43 9.62 -6.01
N MET A 62 11.13 9.08 -5.01
CA MET A 62 12.02 9.87 -4.15
C MET A 62 13.19 10.46 -4.95
N LYS A 63 13.78 9.72 -5.90
CA LYS A 63 14.81 10.23 -6.80
C LYS A 63 14.30 11.38 -7.65
N LYS A 64 13.04 11.36 -8.08
CA LYS A 64 12.42 12.48 -8.80
C LYS A 64 12.43 13.76 -7.98
N CYS A 65 12.13 13.69 -6.68
CA CYS A 65 12.25 14.85 -5.79
C CYS A 65 13.67 15.43 -5.80
N LEU A 66 14.69 14.57 -5.72
CA LEU A 66 16.09 14.98 -5.75
C LEU A 66 16.45 15.63 -7.09
N GLU A 67 16.06 15.03 -8.23
CA GLU A 67 16.30 15.57 -9.59
C GLU A 67 15.66 16.95 -9.78
N MET A 68 14.50 17.20 -9.14
CA MET A 68 13.81 18.49 -9.15
C MET A 68 14.38 19.52 -8.18
N GLY A 69 15.34 19.13 -7.32
CA GLY A 69 15.84 20.00 -6.25
C GLY A 69 14.81 20.27 -5.14
N LYS A 70 13.75 19.49 -5.05
CA LYS A 70 12.64 19.64 -4.10
C LYS A 70 12.69 18.53 -3.05
N ILE A 71 13.65 18.59 -2.14
CA ILE A 71 13.84 17.55 -1.12
C ILE A 71 12.72 17.60 -0.08
N PRO A 72 11.93 16.52 0.11
CA PRO A 72 10.87 16.49 1.10
C PRO A 72 11.43 16.58 2.53
N TYR A 73 10.79 17.37 3.37
CA TYR A 73 11.06 17.43 4.81
C TYR A 73 10.57 16.15 5.52
N SER A 74 9.46 15.61 5.06
CA SER A 74 8.91 14.32 5.53
C SER A 74 8.14 13.62 4.42
N MET A 75 7.93 12.32 4.63
CA MET A 75 7.21 11.45 3.71
C MET A 75 6.18 10.62 4.48
N GLY A 76 5.03 10.38 3.86
CA GLY A 76 4.02 9.41 4.29
C GLY A 76 3.67 8.47 3.14
N ILE A 77 3.32 7.23 3.49
CA ILE A 77 2.87 6.20 2.54
C ILE A 77 1.49 5.77 2.94
N ASP A 78 0.58 5.72 1.98
CA ASP A 78 -0.75 5.14 2.09
C ASP A 78 -0.94 4.03 1.07
N THR A 79 -1.67 2.99 1.43
CA THR A 79 -1.90 1.83 0.58
C THR A 79 -3.27 1.19 0.88
N TRP A 80 -3.62 0.13 0.14
CA TRP A 80 -4.86 -0.62 0.38
C TRP A 80 -4.79 -1.42 1.70
N ALA A 81 -5.95 -1.79 2.21
CA ALA A 81 -6.09 -2.57 3.44
C ALA A 81 -6.13 -4.10 3.17
N VAL A 82 -6.23 -4.87 4.23
CA VAL A 82 -6.49 -6.31 4.36
C VAL A 82 -5.39 -7.27 3.98
N ASP A 83 -4.38 -6.84 3.23
CA ASP A 83 -3.22 -7.66 2.90
C ASP A 83 -2.11 -7.50 3.93
N PHE A 84 -1.30 -8.53 4.09
CA PHE A 84 -0.21 -8.55 5.06
C PHE A 84 0.91 -9.49 4.60
N VAL A 85 2.08 -9.33 5.19
CA VAL A 85 3.20 -10.27 5.11
C VAL A 85 3.65 -10.66 6.50
N LEU A 86 4.26 -11.84 6.62
CA LEU A 86 4.94 -12.26 7.84
C LEU A 86 6.44 -12.05 7.65
N LEU A 87 7.11 -11.55 8.66
CA LEU A 87 8.55 -11.33 8.67
C LEU A 87 9.22 -12.29 9.65
N ASP A 88 10.45 -12.68 9.35
CA ASP A 88 11.33 -13.38 10.30
C ASP A 88 12.00 -12.40 11.28
N GLU A 89 12.86 -12.93 12.13
CA GLU A 89 13.63 -12.16 13.13
C GLU A 89 14.64 -11.17 12.52
N ASN A 90 14.90 -11.25 11.21
CA ASN A 90 15.79 -10.38 10.46
C ASN A 90 15.03 -9.45 9.50
N ASP A 91 13.72 -9.26 9.72
CA ASP A 91 12.81 -8.45 8.89
C ASP A 91 12.67 -8.95 7.43
N LYS A 92 12.93 -10.24 7.18
CA LYS A 92 12.75 -10.84 5.85
C LYS A 92 11.37 -11.46 5.73
N MET A 93 10.73 -11.28 4.59
CA MET A 93 9.46 -11.93 4.30
C MET A 93 9.58 -13.44 4.32
N LEU A 94 8.74 -14.11 5.10
CA LEU A 94 8.62 -15.57 5.18
C LEU A 94 7.90 -16.19 3.98
N GLY A 95 7.22 -15.38 3.18
CA GLY A 95 6.49 -15.82 2.00
C GLY A 95 5.99 -14.63 1.18
N ASP A 96 5.26 -14.93 0.12
CA ASP A 96 4.72 -13.92 -0.78
C ASP A 96 3.59 -13.12 -0.13
N ALA A 97 3.43 -11.86 -0.54
CA ALA A 97 2.28 -11.02 -0.19
C ALA A 97 1.05 -11.46 -1.01
N VAL A 98 0.30 -12.41 -0.49
CA VAL A 98 -0.89 -12.93 -1.18
C VAL A 98 -1.99 -11.90 -1.18
N ALA A 99 -2.52 -11.59 -2.37
CA ALA A 99 -3.48 -10.52 -2.57
C ALA A 99 -4.89 -10.87 -2.07
N TYR A 100 -5.66 -9.89 -1.65
CA TYR A 100 -7.03 -10.04 -1.18
C TYR A 100 -8.02 -10.61 -2.23
N ARG A 101 -7.65 -10.57 -3.51
CA ARG A 101 -8.42 -11.18 -4.60
C ARG A 101 -7.95 -12.59 -4.97
N ASP A 102 -7.05 -13.17 -4.18
CA ASP A 102 -6.70 -14.58 -4.31
C ASP A 102 -7.85 -15.48 -3.87
N ASP A 103 -8.02 -16.61 -4.54
CA ASP A 103 -9.12 -17.53 -4.28
C ASP A 103 -8.92 -18.41 -3.02
N ARG A 104 -7.75 -18.30 -2.32
CA ARG A 104 -7.43 -19.12 -1.12
C ARG A 104 -8.45 -18.98 0.02
N THR A 105 -9.13 -17.83 0.10
CA THR A 105 -10.13 -17.55 1.15
C THR A 105 -11.57 -17.75 0.66
N LYS A 106 -11.76 -18.24 -0.57
CA LYS A 106 -13.08 -18.52 -1.10
C LYS A 106 -13.80 -19.56 -0.23
N ASP A 107 -15.03 -19.27 0.17
CA ASP A 107 -15.87 -20.12 1.02
C ASP A 107 -15.30 -20.44 2.41
N ILE A 108 -14.20 -19.82 2.86
CA ILE A 108 -13.60 -20.04 4.18
C ILE A 108 -14.53 -19.61 5.33
N ASP A 109 -15.43 -18.65 5.06
CA ASP A 109 -16.48 -18.22 5.97
C ASP A 109 -17.33 -19.38 6.46
N LYS A 110 -17.68 -20.35 5.59
CA LYS A 110 -18.43 -21.56 5.97
C LYS A 110 -17.71 -22.38 7.04
N ALA A 111 -16.38 -22.45 6.97
CA ALA A 111 -15.59 -23.13 7.98
C ALA A 111 -15.51 -22.31 9.29
N VAL A 112 -15.34 -20.99 9.18
CA VAL A 112 -15.29 -20.08 10.33
C VAL A 112 -16.61 -20.08 11.10
N TYR A 113 -17.75 -20.09 10.41
CA TYR A 113 -19.08 -20.07 11.02
C TYR A 113 -19.44 -21.36 11.78
N GLN A 114 -18.64 -22.42 11.67
CA GLN A 114 -18.75 -23.60 12.51
C GLN A 114 -18.23 -23.35 13.95
N PHE A 115 -17.38 -22.33 14.14
CA PHE A 115 -16.77 -22.00 15.43
C PHE A 115 -17.34 -20.70 16.03
N VAL A 116 -17.68 -19.73 15.20
CA VAL A 116 -18.25 -18.44 15.60
C VAL A 116 -19.33 -18.04 14.61
N SER A 117 -20.54 -17.71 15.08
CA SER A 117 -21.61 -17.33 14.18
C SER A 117 -21.28 -16.01 13.43
N GLU A 118 -21.85 -15.84 12.24
CA GLU A 118 -21.71 -14.60 11.46
C GLU A 118 -22.10 -13.37 12.29
N THR A 119 -23.22 -13.44 13.02
CA THR A 119 -23.70 -12.35 13.87
C THR A 119 -22.73 -12.03 14.98
N GLU A 120 -22.16 -13.03 15.64
CA GLU A 120 -21.17 -12.82 16.70
C GLU A 120 -19.87 -12.22 16.13
N LEU A 121 -19.40 -12.74 15.00
CA LEU A 121 -18.20 -12.24 14.34
C LEU A 121 -18.38 -10.75 13.95
N TYR A 122 -19.52 -10.41 13.35
CA TYR A 122 -19.83 -9.03 13.01
C TYR A 122 -19.95 -8.13 14.24
N THR A 123 -20.62 -8.60 15.29
CA THR A 123 -20.78 -7.83 16.53
C THR A 123 -19.43 -7.48 17.18
N ARG A 124 -18.48 -8.42 17.12
CA ARG A 124 -17.14 -8.21 17.69
C ARG A 124 -16.21 -7.37 16.84
N THR A 125 -16.29 -7.50 15.51
CA THR A 125 -15.29 -6.90 14.59
C THR A 125 -15.81 -5.68 13.84
N GLY A 126 -17.12 -5.55 13.66
CA GLY A 126 -17.73 -4.55 12.79
C GLY A 126 -17.48 -4.80 11.29
N ILE A 127 -16.89 -5.95 10.94
CA ILE A 127 -16.52 -6.29 9.56
C ILE A 127 -17.60 -7.21 8.99
N GLN A 128 -18.23 -6.74 7.90
CA GLN A 128 -19.16 -7.55 7.12
C GLN A 128 -18.43 -8.33 6.01
N LYS A 129 -19.02 -9.45 5.62
CA LYS A 129 -18.55 -10.24 4.49
C LYS A 129 -18.87 -9.56 3.15
#